data_38c720bb7aae8e63a5dda43180bc690b
#
_entry.id   38c720bb7aae8e63a5dda43180bc690b
#
_cell.length_a   1.000
_cell.length_b   1.000
_cell.length_c   1.000
_cell.angle_alpha   90.00
_cell.angle_beta   90.00
_cell.angle_gamma   90.00
#
_symmetry.space_group_name_H-M   'P 1'
#
loop_
_entity.id
_entity.type
_entity.pdbx_description
1 polymer ?
#
loop_
_entity_poly.entity_id
_entity_poly.type
_entity_poly.pdbx_seq_one_letter_code
_entity_poly.pdbx_strand_id
1 'polypeptide(L)'
;MLFFSRYNYQSLGRASLNSVFTLYILKTNNKALIYSTFNFLFKFMSVLNSTNKNTAQGPGPKASTEKGEYNSKNNKLLACAVPLITTSLNLKSNTLKPEDKRFNQWLAGLIDGDGCFLLSKKGYASLEIVAHIRDKNCLYQIKQKFGGAVKLRANLNHLRFRMHHKQGMLDIINAVNGEIRNPIRLLQLNKICEKYNIPVLQPAPLTYKNAWLSGFLDSDGSIYLNLKSSQMFISAGQKNKYLLDILCELYGGSIYIEKISFKWIVYTKSEIIKLLEYFKLNPCRSSKLNRINAVPKYYELRGLKAHLAKESTILGKAWKKFLLRWDKWEKIKK
;
A
#
# COMPACT_ATOMS: atom_id res chain seq x y z
N MET A 1 8.01 -11.49 -36.25
CA MET A 1 7.76 -12.83 -36.78
C MET A 1 8.56 -13.80 -35.92
N LEU A 2 7.94 -14.45 -34.95
CA LEU A 2 8.59 -15.38 -34.02
C LEU A 2 8.17 -16.80 -34.37
N PHE A 3 9.12 -17.61 -34.83
CA PHE A 3 8.94 -19.03 -35.05
C PHE A 3 8.89 -19.75 -33.69
N PHE A 4 7.75 -20.33 -33.34
CA PHE A 4 7.64 -21.35 -32.30
C PHE A 4 7.84 -22.72 -32.95
N SER A 5 9.01 -23.35 -32.79
CA SER A 5 9.19 -24.76 -33.08
C SER A 5 8.47 -25.59 -31.99
N ARG A 6 7.68 -26.56 -32.41
CA ARG A 6 6.98 -27.53 -31.54
C ARG A 6 8.01 -28.34 -30.75
N TYR A 7 8.13 -28.08 -29.46
CA TYR A 7 8.81 -28.95 -28.52
C TYR A 7 7.79 -29.75 -27.70
N ASN A 8 8.03 -31.05 -27.60
CA ASN A 8 7.19 -32.01 -26.92
C ASN A 8 7.36 -31.85 -25.38
N TYR A 9 6.33 -31.39 -24.69
CA TYR A 9 6.36 -30.91 -23.29
C TYR A 9 6.24 -31.99 -22.21
N GLN A 10 6.41 -33.28 -22.54
CA GLN A 10 6.13 -34.35 -21.56
C GLN A 10 7.31 -34.83 -20.71
N SER A 11 8.53 -34.27 -20.84
CA SER A 11 9.71 -34.81 -20.13
C SER A 11 10.59 -33.81 -19.36
N LEU A 12 10.18 -32.57 -19.21
CA LEU A 12 10.97 -31.57 -18.46
C LEU A 12 10.41 -31.37 -17.03
N GLY A 13 11.14 -31.91 -16.05
CA GLY A 13 10.82 -31.77 -14.63
C GLY A 13 10.81 -30.30 -14.16
N ARG A 14 10.04 -30.00 -13.10
CA ARG A 14 9.82 -28.66 -12.52
C ARG A 14 11.08 -27.83 -12.26
N ALA A 15 12.24 -28.45 -12.09
CA ALA A 15 13.53 -27.77 -11.83
C ALA A 15 14.14 -27.10 -13.08
N SER A 16 13.88 -27.59 -14.29
CA SER A 16 14.48 -27.05 -15.52
C SER A 16 13.74 -25.82 -16.08
N LEU A 17 12.44 -25.68 -15.81
CA LEU A 17 11.65 -24.52 -16.22
C LEU A 17 12.05 -23.25 -15.44
N ASN A 18 12.35 -23.38 -14.16
CA ASN A 18 12.79 -22.24 -13.34
C ASN A 18 14.16 -21.69 -13.76
N SER A 19 15.10 -22.56 -14.17
CA SER A 19 16.43 -22.14 -14.60
C SER A 19 16.43 -21.44 -15.97
N VAL A 20 15.62 -21.90 -16.92
CA VAL A 20 15.49 -21.26 -18.24
C VAL A 20 14.81 -19.88 -18.12
N PHE A 21 13.80 -19.74 -17.26
CA PHE A 21 13.13 -18.46 -17.02
C PHE A 21 14.02 -17.45 -16.31
N THR A 22 14.80 -17.89 -15.32
CA THR A 22 15.76 -17.02 -14.62
C THR A 22 16.84 -16.49 -15.59
N LEU A 23 17.32 -17.31 -16.52
CA LEU A 23 18.30 -16.89 -17.53
C LEU A 23 17.71 -15.88 -18.54
N TYR A 24 16.43 -16.00 -18.87
CA TYR A 24 15.76 -15.07 -19.81
C TYR A 24 15.51 -13.70 -19.18
N ILE A 25 15.14 -13.65 -17.89
CA ILE A 25 14.95 -12.41 -17.13
C ILE A 25 16.27 -11.64 -16.97
N LEU A 26 17.39 -12.35 -16.76
CA LEU A 26 18.71 -11.74 -16.63
C LEU A 26 19.25 -11.15 -17.93
N LYS A 27 18.74 -11.57 -19.10
CA LYS A 27 19.20 -11.09 -20.43
C LYS A 27 18.39 -9.89 -20.96
N THR A 28 17.22 -9.59 -20.41
CA THR A 28 16.38 -8.50 -20.90
C THR A 28 16.32 -7.33 -19.92
N ASN A 29 17.01 -6.25 -20.23
CA ASN A 29 16.92 -4.99 -19.48
C ASN A 29 15.59 -4.25 -19.66
N ASN A 30 14.55 -4.89 -20.21
CA ASN A 30 13.27 -4.25 -20.51
C ASN A 30 12.24 -4.51 -19.40
N LYS A 31 12.11 -3.53 -18.49
CA LYS A 31 11.22 -3.58 -17.32
C LYS A 31 9.75 -3.88 -17.67
N ALA A 32 9.24 -3.39 -18.81
CA ALA A 32 7.86 -3.63 -19.25
C ALA A 32 7.60 -5.11 -19.60
N LEU A 33 8.61 -5.79 -20.15
CA LEU A 33 8.52 -7.22 -20.49
C LEU A 33 8.51 -8.09 -19.23
N ILE A 34 9.27 -7.69 -18.20
CA ILE A 34 9.31 -8.38 -16.89
C ILE A 34 7.95 -8.29 -16.18
N TYR A 35 7.29 -7.14 -16.22
CA TYR A 35 5.94 -6.98 -15.65
C TYR A 35 4.87 -7.79 -16.40
N SER A 36 4.94 -7.83 -17.71
CA SER A 36 4.01 -8.62 -18.54
C SER A 36 4.16 -10.13 -18.29
N THR A 37 5.39 -10.63 -18.16
CA THR A 37 5.65 -12.05 -17.88
C THR A 37 5.27 -12.46 -16.46
N PHE A 38 5.45 -11.57 -15.48
CA PHE A 38 5.02 -11.83 -14.09
C PHE A 38 3.49 -11.91 -13.96
N ASN A 39 2.75 -11.03 -14.64
CA ASN A 39 1.28 -11.07 -14.69
C ASN A 39 0.76 -12.32 -15.42
N PHE A 40 1.43 -12.77 -16.47
CA PHE A 40 1.10 -13.99 -17.17
C PHE A 40 1.31 -15.23 -16.29
N LEU A 41 2.45 -15.31 -15.58
CA LEU A 41 2.74 -16.41 -14.64
C LEU A 41 1.75 -16.47 -13.48
N PHE A 42 1.36 -15.32 -12.94
CA PHE A 42 0.39 -15.27 -11.84
C PHE A 42 -1.01 -15.75 -12.28
N LYS A 43 -1.45 -15.36 -13.49
CA LYS A 43 -2.68 -15.90 -14.10
C LYS A 43 -2.60 -17.40 -14.38
N PHE A 44 -1.46 -17.88 -14.86
CA PHE A 44 -1.25 -19.31 -15.17
C PHE A 44 -1.25 -20.18 -13.89
N MET A 45 -0.62 -19.72 -12.82
CA MET A 45 -0.62 -20.40 -11.51
C MET A 45 -2.01 -20.42 -10.87
N SER A 46 -2.83 -19.39 -11.06
CA SER A 46 -4.22 -19.38 -10.55
C SER A 46 -5.11 -20.40 -11.28
N VAL A 47 -4.90 -20.59 -12.58
CA VAL A 47 -5.60 -21.60 -13.39
C VAL A 47 -5.17 -23.01 -12.99
N LEU A 48 -3.89 -23.27 -12.77
CA LEU A 48 -3.39 -24.59 -12.33
C LEU A 48 -3.87 -24.97 -10.93
N ASN A 49 -4.05 -24.00 -10.02
CA ASN A 49 -4.61 -24.28 -8.69
C ASN A 49 -6.13 -24.52 -8.71
N SER A 50 -6.86 -24.03 -9.72
CA SER A 50 -8.29 -24.34 -9.89
C SER A 50 -8.53 -25.72 -10.49
N THR A 51 -7.64 -26.22 -11.33
CA THR A 51 -7.75 -27.58 -11.94
C THR A 51 -7.38 -28.71 -10.98
N ASN A 52 -6.51 -28.45 -9.97
CA ASN A 52 -6.14 -29.46 -8.98
C ASN A 52 -7.16 -29.68 -7.85
N LYS A 53 -8.27 -28.95 -7.82
CA LYS A 53 -9.34 -29.17 -6.82
C LYS A 53 -10.43 -30.14 -7.28
N ASN A 54 -10.43 -30.60 -8.53
CA ASN A 54 -11.47 -31.46 -9.09
C ASN A 54 -11.06 -32.94 -9.22
N THR A 55 -9.93 -33.37 -8.67
CA THR A 55 -9.48 -34.77 -8.75
C THR A 55 -9.23 -35.39 -7.38
N ALA A 56 -10.23 -35.37 -6.51
CA ALA A 56 -10.21 -36.20 -5.30
C ALA A 56 -11.64 -36.59 -4.89
N GLN A 57 -12.23 -37.58 -5.57
CA GLN A 57 -13.23 -38.44 -4.99
C GLN A 57 -13.13 -39.85 -5.64
N GLY A 58 -13.07 -40.84 -4.80
CA GLY A 58 -12.74 -42.23 -5.03
C GLY A 58 -13.91 -43.11 -5.48
N PRO A 59 -13.86 -44.44 -5.29
CA PRO A 59 -13.94 -45.40 -6.38
C PRO A 59 -15.33 -45.98 -6.66
N GLY A 60 -15.44 -46.52 -7.90
CA GLY A 60 -16.53 -47.03 -8.71
C GLY A 60 -17.62 -47.91 -8.15
N PRO A 61 -18.55 -48.42 -9.00
CA PRO A 61 -18.36 -49.74 -9.55
C PRO A 61 -18.83 -49.98 -11.03
N LYS A 62 -18.11 -50.94 -11.62
CA LYS A 62 -18.46 -51.94 -12.63
C LYS A 62 -19.40 -51.69 -13.82
N ALA A 63 -18.87 -52.10 -14.94
CA ALA A 63 -19.30 -52.22 -16.29
C ALA A 63 -20.68 -52.88 -16.55
N SER A 64 -21.33 -52.40 -17.60
CA SER A 64 -22.08 -53.25 -18.55
C SER A 64 -21.96 -52.65 -19.96
N THR A 65 -21.57 -53.51 -20.87
CA THR A 65 -21.44 -53.37 -22.32
C THR A 65 -22.80 -53.25 -23.00
N GLU A 66 -22.96 -52.22 -23.85
CA GLU A 66 -23.83 -52.37 -25.03
C GLU A 66 -23.35 -51.49 -26.18
N LYS A 67 -23.28 -52.12 -27.37
CA LYS A 67 -22.92 -51.53 -28.66
C LYS A 67 -24.12 -50.78 -29.23
N GLY A 68 -23.93 -49.62 -29.80
CA GLY A 68 -25.01 -48.92 -30.53
C GLY A 68 -24.42 -47.88 -31.49
N GLU A 69 -24.76 -48.03 -32.71
CA GLU A 69 -24.25 -47.47 -33.95
C GLU A 69 -24.14 -45.94 -34.08
N TYR A 70 -23.17 -45.57 -34.90
CA TYR A 70 -22.90 -44.25 -35.45
C TYR A 70 -24.00 -43.80 -36.39
N ASN A 71 -24.63 -42.66 -36.15
CA ASN A 71 -25.41 -41.97 -37.17
C ASN A 71 -25.06 -40.47 -37.19
N SER A 72 -24.32 -40.11 -38.25
CA SER A 72 -24.01 -38.77 -38.64
C SER A 72 -25.23 -38.09 -39.26
N LYS A 73 -25.68 -36.97 -38.72
CA LYS A 73 -26.23 -35.83 -39.48
C LYS A 73 -26.73 -34.73 -38.53
N ASN A 74 -26.37 -33.50 -38.92
CA ASN A 74 -26.91 -32.21 -38.46
C ASN A 74 -26.10 -31.43 -37.45
N ASN A 75 -25.01 -30.84 -37.95
CA ASN A 75 -24.46 -29.60 -37.43
C ASN A 75 -25.44 -28.43 -37.69
N LYS A 76 -26.23 -28.06 -36.67
CA LYS A 76 -26.81 -26.73 -36.58
C LYS A 76 -26.09 -26.02 -35.42
N LEU A 77 -25.17 -25.13 -35.76
CA LEU A 77 -24.63 -24.13 -34.85
C LEU A 77 -25.79 -23.27 -34.32
N LEU A 78 -26.26 -23.57 -33.11
CA LEU A 78 -27.08 -22.65 -32.34
C LEU A 78 -26.09 -21.63 -31.74
N ALA A 79 -25.97 -20.48 -32.36
CA ALA A 79 -25.41 -19.31 -31.75
C ALA A 79 -26.33 -18.87 -30.59
N CYS A 80 -26.02 -19.28 -29.36
CA CYS A 80 -26.61 -18.69 -28.17
C CYS A 80 -26.13 -17.25 -28.06
N ALA A 81 -26.91 -16.35 -28.62
CA ALA A 81 -26.80 -14.92 -28.29
C ALA A 81 -27.16 -14.76 -26.82
N VAL A 82 -26.14 -14.63 -25.97
CA VAL A 82 -26.33 -14.16 -24.60
C VAL A 82 -26.75 -12.70 -24.72
N PRO A 83 -27.95 -12.28 -24.26
CA PRO A 83 -28.29 -10.89 -24.25
C PRO A 83 -27.35 -10.20 -23.28
N LEU A 84 -26.53 -9.29 -23.82
CA LEU A 84 -25.82 -8.28 -23.02
C LEU A 84 -26.89 -7.43 -22.32
N ILE A 85 -27.28 -7.83 -21.10
CA ILE A 85 -28.02 -6.94 -20.22
C ILE A 85 -27.03 -5.85 -19.82
N THR A 86 -26.96 -4.82 -20.66
CA THR A 86 -26.44 -3.52 -20.27
C THR A 86 -27.45 -2.89 -19.31
N THR A 87 -27.46 -3.37 -18.06
CA THR A 87 -27.96 -2.54 -16.97
C THR A 87 -26.98 -1.37 -16.87
N SER A 88 -27.33 -0.29 -17.54
CA SER A 88 -26.80 1.03 -17.25
C SER A 88 -27.14 1.34 -15.81
N LEU A 89 -26.29 0.87 -14.87
CA LEU A 89 -26.22 1.45 -13.54
C LEU A 89 -25.86 2.91 -13.79
N ASN A 90 -26.86 3.78 -13.68
CA ASN A 90 -26.66 5.21 -13.50
C ASN A 90 -25.88 5.39 -12.19
N LEU A 91 -24.57 5.09 -12.22
CA LEU A 91 -23.64 5.63 -11.28
C LEU A 91 -23.65 7.13 -11.57
N LYS A 92 -24.48 7.88 -10.80
CA LYS A 92 -24.24 9.29 -10.61
C LYS A 92 -22.76 9.38 -10.26
N SER A 93 -21.94 9.87 -11.17
CA SER A 93 -20.56 10.23 -10.93
C SER A 93 -20.59 11.45 -9.99
N ASN A 94 -20.87 11.20 -8.71
CA ASN A 94 -20.57 12.15 -7.65
C ASN A 94 -19.04 12.23 -7.67
N THR A 95 -18.53 13.16 -8.49
CA THR A 95 -17.10 13.51 -8.46
C THR A 95 -16.79 13.92 -7.03
N LEU A 96 -16.11 13.04 -6.31
CA LEU A 96 -15.67 13.29 -4.94
C LEU A 96 -15.00 14.67 -4.91
N LYS A 97 -15.36 15.49 -3.93
CA LYS A 97 -14.65 16.76 -3.72
C LYS A 97 -13.15 16.47 -3.63
N PRO A 98 -12.26 17.29 -4.22
CA PRO A 98 -10.83 17.06 -4.21
C PRO A 98 -10.25 16.81 -2.81
N GLU A 99 -10.82 17.44 -1.79
CA GLU A 99 -10.45 17.26 -0.38
C GLU A 99 -10.78 15.87 0.13
N ASP A 100 -11.95 15.34 -0.22
CA ASP A 100 -12.36 13.98 0.15
C ASP A 100 -11.49 12.94 -0.52
N LYS A 101 -11.14 13.14 -1.80
CA LYS A 101 -10.21 12.27 -2.51
C LYS A 101 -8.84 12.26 -1.82
N ARG A 102 -8.27 13.43 -1.49
CA ARG A 102 -7.00 13.51 -0.76
C ARG A 102 -7.08 12.86 0.62
N PHE A 103 -8.20 13.04 1.33
CA PHE A 103 -8.40 12.37 2.61
C PHE A 103 -8.42 10.85 2.47
N ASN A 104 -9.11 10.32 1.47
CA ASN A 104 -9.20 8.87 1.21
C ASN A 104 -7.83 8.28 0.87
N GLN A 105 -7.05 8.97 0.05
CA GLN A 105 -5.67 8.61 -0.29
C GLN A 105 -4.75 8.61 0.94
N TRP A 106 -4.86 9.66 1.77
CA TRP A 106 -4.15 9.74 3.03
C TRP A 106 -4.53 8.59 3.97
N LEU A 107 -5.82 8.29 4.10
CA LEU A 107 -6.31 7.19 4.93
C LEU A 107 -5.76 5.84 4.44
N ALA A 108 -5.73 5.61 3.13
CA ALA A 108 -5.15 4.39 2.57
C ALA A 108 -3.66 4.25 2.92
N GLY A 109 -2.88 5.34 2.82
CA GLY A 109 -1.48 5.34 3.24
C GLY A 109 -1.29 5.06 4.73
N LEU A 110 -2.14 5.63 5.59
CA LEU A 110 -2.12 5.35 7.03
C LEU A 110 -2.48 3.89 7.33
N ILE A 111 -3.45 3.31 6.62
CA ILE A 111 -3.83 1.90 6.76
C ILE A 111 -2.70 0.99 6.28
N ASP A 112 -2.03 1.32 5.20
CA ASP A 112 -0.93 0.52 4.66
C ASP A 112 0.22 0.35 5.66
N GLY A 113 0.47 1.34 6.52
CA GLY A 113 1.40 1.24 7.64
C GLY A 113 0.75 0.57 8.87
N ASP A 114 -0.09 1.29 9.58
CA ASP A 114 -0.58 0.94 10.93
C ASP A 114 -1.97 0.30 10.96
N GLY A 115 -2.68 0.21 9.82
CA GLY A 115 -4.02 -0.36 9.77
C GLY A 115 -4.03 -1.89 9.75
N CYS A 116 -5.12 -2.47 10.23
CA CYS A 116 -5.36 -3.91 10.16
C CYS A 116 -6.83 -4.18 9.87
N PHE A 117 -7.12 -4.77 8.71
CA PHE A 117 -8.44 -5.28 8.40
C PHE A 117 -8.59 -6.70 8.94
N LEU A 118 -9.66 -6.95 9.67
CA LEU A 118 -9.93 -8.23 10.33
C LEU A 118 -11.31 -8.75 9.92
N LEU A 119 -11.37 -10.02 9.56
CA LEU A 119 -12.61 -10.76 9.39
C LEU A 119 -12.62 -11.89 10.43
N SER A 120 -13.55 -11.81 11.38
CA SER A 120 -13.69 -12.83 12.42
C SER A 120 -14.22 -14.15 11.85
N LYS A 121 -14.03 -15.27 12.54
CA LYS A 121 -14.61 -16.59 12.17
C LYS A 121 -16.15 -16.53 12.04
N LYS A 122 -16.82 -15.67 12.81
CA LYS A 122 -18.27 -15.43 12.73
C LYS A 122 -18.66 -14.47 11.60
N GLY A 123 -17.69 -13.99 10.79
CA GLY A 123 -17.94 -13.14 9.63
C GLY A 123 -18.10 -11.64 9.97
N TYR A 124 -17.73 -11.17 11.15
CA TYR A 124 -17.72 -9.75 11.48
C TYR A 124 -16.44 -9.10 10.94
N ALA A 125 -16.61 -8.08 10.09
CA ALA A 125 -15.52 -7.28 9.58
C ALA A 125 -15.19 -6.12 10.53
N SER A 126 -13.91 -5.77 10.65
CA SER A 126 -13.47 -4.58 11.37
C SER A 126 -12.18 -4.03 10.80
N LEU A 127 -11.97 -2.71 11.00
CA LEU A 127 -10.70 -2.03 10.79
C LEU A 127 -10.20 -1.53 12.15
N GLU A 128 -8.93 -1.81 12.45
CA GLU A 128 -8.23 -1.24 13.59
C GLU A 128 -7.01 -0.44 13.11
N ILE A 129 -6.79 0.73 13.72
CA ILE A 129 -5.60 1.57 13.51
C ILE A 129 -5.11 1.97 14.89
N VAL A 130 -3.81 1.79 15.14
CA VAL A 130 -3.17 2.14 16.42
C VAL A 130 -2.18 3.27 16.17
N ALA A 131 -2.29 4.34 16.94
CA ALA A 131 -1.36 5.46 16.87
C ALA A 131 -0.94 5.91 18.27
N HIS A 132 0.23 6.53 18.37
CA HIS A 132 0.68 7.13 19.62
C HIS A 132 -0.26 8.29 20.02
N ILE A 133 -0.43 8.54 21.34
CA ILE A 133 -1.38 9.57 21.86
C ILE A 133 -1.09 10.97 21.31
N ARG A 134 0.19 11.29 21.00
CA ARG A 134 0.57 12.56 20.36
C ARG A 134 -0.05 12.73 18.97
N ASP A 135 -0.36 11.63 18.27
CA ASP A 135 -0.91 11.59 16.92
C ASP A 135 -2.43 11.35 16.93
N LYS A 136 -3.08 11.58 18.08
CA LYS A 136 -4.52 11.40 18.28
C LYS A 136 -5.38 12.06 17.20
N ASN A 137 -4.94 13.18 16.65
CA ASN A 137 -5.69 13.93 15.63
C ASN A 137 -5.97 13.08 14.38
N CYS A 138 -5.04 12.20 13.96
CA CYS A 138 -5.27 11.27 12.86
C CYS A 138 -6.52 10.41 13.10
N LEU A 139 -6.59 9.78 14.28
CA LEU A 139 -7.68 8.87 14.62
C LEU A 139 -9.02 9.59 14.82
N TYR A 140 -8.98 10.80 15.39
CA TYR A 140 -10.22 11.59 15.59
C TYR A 140 -10.78 12.12 14.27
N GLN A 141 -9.96 12.49 13.29
CA GLN A 141 -10.43 12.87 11.95
C GLN A 141 -11.11 11.71 11.23
N ILE A 142 -10.55 10.48 11.36
CA ILE A 142 -11.21 9.27 10.82
C ILE A 142 -12.54 9.02 11.51
N LYS A 143 -12.57 9.11 12.85
CA LYS A 143 -13.81 8.98 13.63
C LYS A 143 -14.85 10.01 13.23
N GLN A 144 -14.45 11.25 13.01
CA GLN A 144 -15.38 12.33 12.61
C GLN A 144 -16.00 12.04 11.25
N LYS A 145 -15.25 11.49 10.31
CA LYS A 145 -15.71 11.22 8.94
C LYS A 145 -16.54 9.95 8.82
N PHE A 146 -16.13 8.87 9.48
CA PHE A 146 -16.72 7.53 9.30
C PHE A 146 -17.43 6.99 10.55
N GLY A 147 -17.32 7.66 11.69
CA GLY A 147 -17.77 7.11 12.96
C GLY A 147 -16.75 6.16 13.59
N GLY A 148 -17.21 5.17 14.32
CA GLY A 148 -16.36 4.23 15.04
C GLY A 148 -15.94 4.73 16.43
N ALA A 149 -15.01 4.03 17.08
CA ALA A 149 -14.56 4.30 18.43
C ALA A 149 -13.07 4.52 18.52
N VAL A 150 -12.64 5.52 19.29
CA VAL A 150 -11.23 5.73 19.67
C VAL A 150 -11.11 5.50 21.16
N LYS A 151 -10.26 4.53 21.56
CA LYS A 151 -10.04 4.16 22.97
C LYS A 151 -8.54 4.14 23.28
N LEU A 152 -8.19 4.52 24.50
CA LEU A 152 -6.82 4.36 25.03
C LEU A 152 -6.54 2.85 25.22
N ARG A 153 -5.35 2.40 24.82
CA ARG A 153 -4.88 1.05 25.15
C ARG A 153 -4.33 1.05 26.57
N ALA A 154 -4.77 0.07 27.37
CA ALA A 154 -4.32 -0.07 28.74
C ALA A 154 -2.77 -0.13 28.80
N ASN A 155 -2.19 0.61 29.76
CA ASN A 155 -0.76 0.68 30.06
C ASN A 155 0.15 1.13 28.90
N LEU A 156 -0.40 1.76 27.85
CA LEU A 156 0.36 2.23 26.70
C LEU A 156 -0.04 3.66 26.34
N ASN A 157 0.94 4.48 25.94
CA ASN A 157 0.68 5.81 25.39
C ASN A 157 0.16 5.73 23.94
N HIS A 158 -0.79 4.81 23.68
CA HIS A 158 -1.34 4.56 22.33
C HIS A 158 -2.85 4.57 22.36
N LEU A 159 -3.45 5.14 21.34
CA LEU A 159 -4.86 5.10 21.05
C LEU A 159 -5.14 4.07 19.97
N ARG A 160 -6.29 3.41 20.07
CA ARG A 160 -6.80 2.51 19.04
C ARG A 160 -8.11 3.06 18.49
N PHE A 161 -8.15 3.34 17.21
CA PHE A 161 -9.38 3.49 16.45
C PHE A 161 -9.90 2.10 16.07
N ARG A 162 -11.21 1.89 16.17
CA ARG A 162 -11.87 0.67 15.71
C ARG A 162 -13.20 1.01 15.05
N MET A 163 -13.36 0.49 13.83
CA MET A 163 -14.60 0.41 13.10
C MET A 163 -15.06 -1.04 13.03
N HIS A 164 -16.32 -1.34 13.36
CA HIS A 164 -16.86 -2.71 13.35
C HIS A 164 -18.32 -2.80 12.91
N HIS A 165 -19.05 -1.69 12.82
CA HIS A 165 -20.41 -1.72 12.27
C HIS A 165 -20.39 -1.74 10.74
N LYS A 166 -21.36 -2.46 10.15
CA LYS A 166 -21.40 -2.77 8.71
C LYS A 166 -21.31 -1.53 7.83
N GLN A 167 -22.17 -0.53 8.07
CA GLN A 167 -22.21 0.67 7.22
C GLN A 167 -20.87 1.44 7.23
N GLY A 168 -20.29 1.70 8.40
CA GLY A 168 -19.01 2.39 8.47
C GLY A 168 -17.87 1.60 7.85
N MET A 169 -17.92 0.25 7.88
CA MET A 169 -16.95 -0.58 7.15
C MET A 169 -17.14 -0.43 5.64
N LEU A 170 -18.36 -0.42 5.13
CA LEU A 170 -18.66 -0.20 3.71
C LEU A 170 -18.18 1.18 3.26
N ASP A 171 -18.41 2.21 4.07
CA ASP A 171 -17.99 3.59 3.78
C ASP A 171 -16.45 3.69 3.71
N ILE A 172 -15.74 3.04 4.64
CA ILE A 172 -14.26 2.97 4.62
C ILE A 172 -13.77 2.18 3.41
N ILE A 173 -14.37 1.02 3.10
CA ILE A 173 -14.00 0.22 1.93
C ILE A 173 -14.15 1.05 0.67
N ASN A 174 -15.27 1.73 0.49
CA ASN A 174 -15.51 2.59 -0.67
C ASN A 174 -14.50 3.74 -0.77
N ALA A 175 -14.03 4.24 0.38
CA ALA A 175 -13.03 5.31 0.41
C ALA A 175 -11.62 4.86 0.02
N VAL A 176 -11.23 3.61 0.36
CA VAL A 176 -9.83 3.15 0.21
C VAL A 176 -9.64 2.07 -0.86
N ASN A 177 -10.71 1.51 -1.42
CA ASN A 177 -10.65 0.50 -2.47
C ASN A 177 -10.06 1.11 -3.76
N GLY A 178 -8.94 0.56 -4.23
CA GLY A 178 -8.15 1.12 -5.32
C GLY A 178 -7.06 2.12 -4.88
N GLU A 179 -6.87 2.35 -3.55
CA GLU A 179 -5.80 3.20 -3.03
C GLU A 179 -4.84 2.43 -2.10
N ILE A 180 -5.22 1.24 -1.60
CA ILE A 180 -4.36 0.36 -0.76
C ILE A 180 -3.24 -0.23 -1.62
N ARG A 181 -1.99 -0.11 -1.16
CA ARG A 181 -0.78 -0.53 -1.89
C ARG A 181 0.02 -1.61 -1.20
N ASN A 182 -0.08 -1.73 0.13
CA ASN A 182 0.59 -2.79 0.86
C ASN A 182 -0.06 -4.15 0.56
N PRO A 183 0.68 -5.14 -0.02
CA PRO A 183 0.11 -6.43 -0.40
C PRO A 183 -0.59 -7.15 0.75
N ILE A 184 -0.07 -7.04 1.98
CA ILE A 184 -0.69 -7.67 3.16
C ILE A 184 -2.04 -7.01 3.46
N ARG A 185 -2.13 -5.68 3.39
CA ARG A 185 -3.38 -4.95 3.63
C ARG A 185 -4.39 -5.19 2.51
N LEU A 186 -3.91 -5.28 1.28
CA LEU A 186 -4.75 -5.60 0.13
C LEU A 186 -5.38 -7.01 0.26
N LEU A 187 -4.60 -8.01 0.70
CA LEU A 187 -5.12 -9.35 1.00
C LEU A 187 -6.13 -9.35 2.15
N GLN A 188 -5.91 -8.55 3.20
CA GLN A 188 -6.87 -8.40 4.29
C GLN A 188 -8.16 -7.74 3.82
N LEU A 189 -8.06 -6.68 3.00
CA LEU A 189 -9.20 -5.98 2.41
C LEU A 189 -9.98 -6.92 1.50
N ASN A 190 -9.31 -7.72 0.65
CA ASN A 190 -9.93 -8.66 -0.27
C ASN A 190 -10.88 -9.62 0.45
N LYS A 191 -10.45 -10.21 1.58
CA LYS A 191 -11.30 -11.11 2.38
C LYS A 191 -12.61 -10.46 2.84
N ILE A 192 -12.58 -9.16 3.15
CA ILE A 192 -13.78 -8.44 3.57
C ILE A 192 -14.64 -8.08 2.34
N CYS A 193 -14.01 -7.67 1.25
CA CYS A 193 -14.68 -7.36 -0.01
C CYS A 193 -15.40 -8.59 -0.58
N GLU A 194 -14.78 -9.77 -0.57
CA GLU A 194 -15.40 -11.04 -0.92
C GLU A 194 -16.66 -11.30 -0.11
N LYS A 195 -16.62 -11.09 1.22
CA LYS A 195 -17.78 -11.25 2.08
C LYS A 195 -18.95 -10.31 1.72
N TYR A 196 -18.65 -9.10 1.28
CA TYR A 196 -19.67 -8.10 0.95
C TYR A 196 -20.00 -8.04 -0.55
N ASN A 197 -19.44 -8.96 -1.36
CA ASN A 197 -19.58 -8.99 -2.82
C ASN A 197 -19.14 -7.67 -3.49
N ILE A 198 -18.06 -7.08 -2.99
CA ILE A 198 -17.45 -5.87 -3.52
C ILE A 198 -16.22 -6.25 -4.34
N PRO A 199 -16.10 -5.82 -5.61
CA PRO A 199 -14.89 -6.07 -6.40
C PRO A 199 -13.72 -5.27 -5.81
N VAL A 200 -12.57 -5.93 -5.62
CA VAL A 200 -11.33 -5.26 -5.18
C VAL A 200 -10.67 -4.59 -6.37
N LEU A 201 -10.40 -3.30 -6.22
CA LEU A 201 -9.70 -2.50 -7.22
C LEU A 201 -8.20 -2.48 -6.93
N GLN A 202 -7.41 -2.67 -7.99
CA GLN A 202 -5.96 -2.48 -7.90
C GLN A 202 -5.63 -0.99 -7.88
N PRO A 203 -4.64 -0.55 -7.07
CA PRO A 203 -4.26 0.85 -7.03
C PRO A 203 -3.61 1.29 -8.35
N ALA A 204 -4.01 2.44 -8.85
CA ALA A 204 -3.32 3.09 -9.95
C ALA A 204 -1.86 3.43 -9.57
N PRO A 205 -0.93 3.58 -10.52
CA PRO A 205 0.44 4.01 -10.23
C PRO A 205 0.45 5.27 -9.35
N LEU A 206 1.35 5.30 -8.36
CA LEU A 206 1.48 6.44 -7.47
C LEU A 206 1.97 7.67 -8.24
N THR A 207 1.39 8.82 -7.93
CA THR A 207 1.79 10.08 -8.53
C THR A 207 2.12 11.11 -7.45
N TYR A 208 2.85 12.15 -7.82
CA TYR A 208 3.20 13.25 -6.91
C TYR A 208 1.98 14.03 -6.37
N LYS A 209 0.82 13.94 -7.06
CA LYS A 209 -0.43 14.58 -6.63
C LYS A 209 -1.24 13.73 -5.63
N ASN A 210 -0.90 12.45 -5.46
CA ASN A 210 -1.62 11.52 -4.61
C ASN A 210 -1.19 11.70 -3.14
N ALA A 211 -2.14 11.82 -2.22
CA ALA A 211 -1.90 12.05 -0.81
C ALA A 211 -1.46 10.78 -0.01
N TRP A 212 -1.28 9.64 -0.68
CA TRP A 212 -0.96 8.37 -0.02
C TRP A 212 0.33 8.44 0.82
N LEU A 213 1.41 9.07 0.29
CA LEU A 213 2.69 9.17 1.01
C LEU A 213 2.53 9.91 2.34
N SER A 214 1.72 10.95 2.44
CA SER A 214 1.53 11.68 3.71
C SER A 214 0.90 10.79 4.78
N GLY A 215 -0.07 9.93 4.40
CA GLY A 215 -0.66 8.94 5.30
C GLY A 215 0.32 7.84 5.70
N PHE A 216 1.08 7.33 4.75
CA PHE A 216 2.12 6.34 5.00
C PHE A 216 3.26 6.89 5.86
N LEU A 217 3.60 8.17 5.71
CA LEU A 217 4.57 8.83 6.59
C LEU A 217 4.01 9.05 8.00
N ASP A 218 2.70 9.33 8.12
CA ASP A 218 2.05 9.48 9.42
C ASP A 218 2.08 8.17 10.24
N SER A 219 2.07 7.00 9.61
CA SER A 219 2.29 5.69 10.23
C SER A 219 3.78 5.38 10.36
N ASP A 220 4.39 4.84 9.32
CA ASP A 220 5.72 4.23 9.31
C ASP A 220 6.88 5.23 9.06
N GLY A 221 6.56 6.50 8.85
CA GLY A 221 7.57 7.51 8.58
C GLY A 221 8.22 8.10 9.83
N SER A 222 9.41 8.64 9.63
CA SER A 222 10.14 9.42 10.64
C SER A 222 10.78 10.65 10.02
N ILE A 223 10.72 11.76 10.73
CA ILE A 223 11.42 13.00 10.38
C ILE A 223 12.32 13.33 11.56
N TYR A 224 13.62 13.23 11.38
CA TYR A 224 14.57 13.39 12.48
C TYR A 224 15.79 14.20 12.07
N LEU A 225 16.42 14.78 13.07
CA LEU A 225 17.66 15.54 12.97
C LEU A 225 18.77 14.77 13.69
N ASN A 226 19.82 14.40 12.96
CA ASN A 226 21.02 13.87 13.58
C ASN A 226 21.82 15.03 14.17
N LEU A 227 21.87 15.13 15.49
CA LEU A 227 22.53 16.25 16.17
C LEU A 227 24.06 16.28 15.96
N LYS A 228 24.71 15.11 15.78
CA LYS A 228 26.17 15.05 15.57
C LYS A 228 26.58 15.62 14.21
N SER A 229 25.87 15.26 13.15
CA SER A 229 26.11 15.76 11.80
C SER A 229 25.30 17.01 11.48
N SER A 230 24.38 17.40 12.36
CA SER A 230 23.37 18.43 12.10
C SER A 230 22.65 18.24 10.76
N GLN A 231 22.41 16.98 10.39
CA GLN A 231 21.77 16.61 9.14
C GLN A 231 20.35 16.15 9.37
N MET A 232 19.44 16.57 8.49
CA MET A 232 18.04 16.20 8.53
C MET A 232 17.76 15.00 7.64
N PHE A 233 16.81 14.16 8.08
CA PHE A 233 16.38 12.96 7.40
C PHE A 233 14.86 12.84 7.42
N ILE A 234 14.31 12.43 6.28
CA ILE A 234 12.94 11.91 6.15
C ILE A 234 13.09 10.45 5.78
N SER A 235 12.43 9.55 6.50
CA SER A 235 12.57 8.12 6.27
C SER A 235 11.27 7.38 6.52
N ALA A 236 11.14 6.19 5.91
CA ALA A 236 10.09 5.23 6.20
C ALA A 236 10.67 3.81 6.16
N GLY A 237 10.26 2.97 7.12
CA GLY A 237 10.73 1.59 7.23
C GLY A 237 9.65 0.59 6.86
N GLN A 238 10.03 -0.52 6.18
CA GLN A 238 9.13 -1.61 5.83
C GLN A 238 9.87 -2.94 5.80
N LYS A 239 9.17 -4.03 6.15
CA LYS A 239 9.70 -5.39 5.96
C LYS A 239 9.76 -5.77 4.48
N ASN A 240 8.88 -5.21 3.67
CA ASN A 240 8.82 -5.46 2.23
C ASN A 240 9.36 -4.26 1.46
N LYS A 241 10.35 -4.48 0.60
CA LYS A 241 11.00 -3.45 -0.19
C LYS A 241 10.07 -2.81 -1.24
N TYR A 242 9.07 -3.55 -1.71
CA TYR A 242 8.19 -3.16 -2.82
C TYR A 242 7.62 -1.73 -2.71
N LEU A 243 7.07 -1.36 -1.53
CA LEU A 243 6.53 -0.01 -1.33
C LEU A 243 7.63 1.05 -1.34
N LEU A 244 8.80 0.72 -0.81
CA LEU A 244 9.92 1.66 -0.73
C LEU A 244 10.57 1.89 -2.09
N ASP A 245 10.58 0.90 -3.00
CA ASP A 245 11.05 1.06 -4.37
C ASP A 245 10.23 2.13 -5.11
N ILE A 246 8.91 2.10 -4.96
CA ILE A 246 8.00 3.11 -5.54
C ILE A 246 8.30 4.51 -4.97
N LEU A 247 8.58 4.61 -3.66
CA LEU A 247 8.93 5.89 -3.04
C LEU A 247 10.26 6.42 -3.55
N CYS A 248 11.28 5.56 -3.66
CA CYS A 248 12.58 5.94 -4.18
C CYS A 248 12.51 6.41 -5.64
N GLU A 249 11.74 5.72 -6.47
CA GLU A 249 11.56 6.07 -7.88
C GLU A 249 10.84 7.44 -8.05
N LEU A 250 9.79 7.70 -7.25
CA LEU A 250 8.96 8.89 -7.41
C LEU A 250 9.48 10.11 -6.66
N TYR A 251 9.99 9.92 -5.44
CA TYR A 251 10.35 11.02 -4.52
C TYR A 251 11.86 11.17 -4.32
N GLY A 252 12.66 10.27 -4.89
CA GLY A 252 14.11 10.25 -4.67
C GLY A 252 14.50 9.55 -3.37
N GLY A 253 15.72 9.84 -2.91
CA GLY A 253 16.31 9.16 -1.77
C GLY A 253 16.94 7.81 -2.11
N SER A 254 17.27 7.04 -1.08
CA SER A 254 17.91 5.73 -1.20
C SER A 254 17.30 4.72 -0.24
N ILE A 255 17.40 3.43 -0.59
CA ILE A 255 16.91 2.33 0.25
C ILE A 255 18.11 1.63 0.88
N TYR A 256 18.06 1.50 2.20
CA TYR A 256 19.05 0.81 3.02
C TYR A 256 18.46 -0.48 3.59
N ILE A 257 19.30 -1.50 3.72
CA ILE A 257 18.93 -2.77 4.35
C ILE A 257 19.22 -2.65 5.85
N GLU A 258 18.21 -2.92 6.68
CA GLU A 258 18.32 -2.98 8.15
C GLU A 258 17.99 -4.42 8.60
N LYS A 259 18.96 -5.18 9.10
CA LYS A 259 18.80 -6.57 9.60
C LYS A 259 17.72 -7.41 8.85
N ILE A 260 16.43 -7.20 9.18
CA ILE A 260 15.27 -7.94 8.64
C ILE A 260 14.24 -7.03 7.93
N SER A 261 14.61 -5.80 7.64
CA SER A 261 13.74 -4.78 7.06
C SER A 261 14.50 -3.87 6.11
N PHE A 262 13.77 -3.02 5.41
CA PHE A 262 14.30 -2.01 4.51
C PHE A 262 13.87 -0.64 5.00
N LYS A 263 14.72 0.36 4.73
CA LYS A 263 14.45 1.75 5.08
C LYS A 263 14.72 2.67 3.90
N TRP A 264 13.70 3.38 3.46
CA TRP A 264 13.83 4.50 2.54
C TRP A 264 14.26 5.74 3.31
N ILE A 265 15.26 6.45 2.81
CA ILE A 265 15.83 7.64 3.45
C ILE A 265 16.07 8.73 2.41
N VAL A 266 15.57 9.93 2.70
CA VAL A 266 15.84 11.16 1.97
C VAL A 266 16.62 12.09 2.89
N TYR A 267 17.78 12.58 2.45
CA TYR A 267 18.66 13.44 3.24
C TYR A 267 19.28 14.59 2.44
N THR A 268 19.24 14.56 1.12
CA THR A 268 19.74 15.67 0.31
C THR A 268 18.82 16.88 0.40
N LYS A 269 19.39 18.08 0.46
CA LYS A 269 18.61 19.32 0.58
C LYS A 269 17.63 19.48 -0.58
N SER A 270 18.06 19.18 -1.80
CA SER A 270 17.23 19.31 -3.01
C SER A 270 16.00 18.41 -2.97
N GLU A 271 16.16 17.15 -2.56
CA GLU A 271 15.04 16.19 -2.47
C GLU A 271 14.09 16.54 -1.31
N ILE A 272 14.64 16.94 -0.14
CA ILE A 272 13.82 17.38 0.99
C ILE A 272 12.99 18.60 0.62
N ILE A 273 13.55 19.58 -0.11
CA ILE A 273 12.78 20.74 -0.58
C ILE A 273 11.65 20.32 -1.50
N LYS A 274 11.89 19.39 -2.44
CA LYS A 274 10.82 18.84 -3.30
C LYS A 274 9.73 18.17 -2.46
N LEU A 275 10.09 17.40 -1.44
CA LEU A 275 9.13 16.81 -0.52
C LEU A 275 8.35 17.85 0.29
N LEU A 276 8.94 19.00 0.64
CA LEU A 276 8.19 20.08 1.28
C LEU A 276 7.09 20.64 0.37
N GLU A 277 7.34 20.78 -0.93
CA GLU A 277 6.30 21.18 -1.89
C GLU A 277 5.18 20.12 -1.97
N TYR A 278 5.55 18.84 -1.94
CA TYR A 278 4.57 17.76 -1.83
C TYR A 278 3.70 17.90 -0.57
N PHE A 279 4.32 18.12 0.61
CA PHE A 279 3.60 18.24 1.88
C PHE A 279 2.77 19.53 2.02
N LYS A 280 3.05 20.57 1.27
CA LYS A 280 2.15 21.74 1.16
C LYS A 280 0.83 21.37 0.52
N LEU A 281 0.84 20.51 -0.51
CA LEU A 281 -0.36 20.05 -1.20
C LEU A 281 -1.06 18.92 -0.45
N ASN A 282 -0.30 18.03 0.17
CA ASN A 282 -0.75 16.83 0.84
C ASN A 282 -0.18 16.79 2.28
N PRO A 283 -0.70 17.61 3.22
CA PRO A 283 -0.13 17.71 4.56
C PRO A 283 -0.30 16.41 5.36
N CYS A 284 0.72 16.07 6.15
CA CYS A 284 0.58 15.10 7.24
C CYS A 284 -0.46 15.56 8.26
N ARG A 285 -1.09 14.63 8.95
CA ARG A 285 -2.13 14.90 9.95
C ARG A 285 -1.69 14.55 11.37
N SER A 286 -0.53 13.92 11.51
CA SER A 286 0.11 13.60 12.79
C SER A 286 0.97 14.76 13.30
N SER A 287 1.59 14.57 14.45
CA SER A 287 2.60 15.49 15.03
C SER A 287 3.78 15.74 14.09
N LYS A 288 4.02 14.87 13.11
CA LYS A 288 5.09 15.01 12.09
C LYS A 288 4.92 16.26 11.24
N LEU A 289 3.69 16.75 11.04
CA LEU A 289 3.43 18.04 10.37
C LEU A 289 4.21 19.20 10.99
N ASN A 290 4.34 19.21 12.33
CA ASN A 290 5.07 20.26 13.02
C ASN A 290 6.57 20.24 12.67
N ARG A 291 7.15 19.05 12.49
CA ARG A 291 8.53 18.90 12.04
C ARG A 291 8.70 19.31 10.58
N ILE A 292 7.77 18.90 9.70
CA ILE A 292 7.77 19.35 8.30
C ILE A 292 7.76 20.87 8.22
N ASN A 293 6.89 21.53 8.98
CA ASN A 293 6.79 23.00 9.02
C ASN A 293 8.04 23.68 9.62
N ALA A 294 8.85 22.97 10.39
CA ALA A 294 10.10 23.49 10.95
C ALA A 294 11.30 23.36 10.00
N VAL A 295 11.20 22.55 8.94
CA VAL A 295 12.30 22.29 7.99
C VAL A 295 12.83 23.56 7.30
N PRO A 296 12.01 24.52 6.84
CA PRO A 296 12.52 25.75 6.25
C PRO A 296 13.42 26.53 7.23
N LYS A 297 13.02 26.64 8.50
CA LYS A 297 13.81 27.32 9.54
C LYS A 297 15.11 26.57 9.85
N TYR A 298 15.10 25.25 9.81
CA TYR A 298 16.33 24.46 9.91
C TYR A 298 17.33 24.83 8.81
N TYR A 299 16.92 24.88 7.55
CA TYR A 299 17.81 25.20 6.45
C TYR A 299 18.31 26.65 6.49
N GLU A 300 17.47 27.59 6.93
CA GLU A 300 17.88 28.99 7.18
C GLU A 300 19.01 29.07 8.22
N LEU A 301 18.77 28.47 9.38
CA LEU A 301 19.75 28.49 10.47
C LEU A 301 21.04 27.74 10.13
N ARG A 302 20.92 26.64 9.40
CA ARG A 302 22.08 25.87 8.93
C ARG A 302 22.89 26.66 7.89
N GLY A 303 22.23 27.36 6.99
CA GLY A 303 22.88 28.27 6.01
C GLY A 303 23.70 29.36 6.70
N LEU A 304 23.20 29.88 7.79
CA LEU A 304 23.91 30.87 8.66
C LEU A 304 24.97 30.21 9.56
N LYS A 305 25.22 28.90 9.44
CA LYS A 305 26.12 28.12 10.30
C LYS A 305 25.80 28.21 11.81
N ALA A 306 24.55 28.51 12.17
CA ALA A 306 24.09 28.66 13.56
C ALA A 306 24.36 27.40 14.41
N HIS A 307 24.36 26.19 13.80
CA HIS A 307 24.69 24.93 14.45
C HIS A 307 26.15 24.79 14.91
N LEU A 308 27.05 25.64 14.41
CA LEU A 308 28.47 25.69 14.81
C LEU A 308 28.76 26.85 15.73
N ALA A 309 27.80 27.74 15.93
CA ALA A 309 28.00 28.96 16.74
C ALA A 309 28.00 28.63 18.23
N LYS A 310 28.82 29.37 19.02
CA LYS A 310 28.83 29.28 20.48
C LYS A 310 27.44 29.64 21.04
N GLU A 311 26.96 28.96 22.06
CA GLU A 311 25.63 29.18 22.65
C GLU A 311 25.42 30.62 23.17
N SER A 312 26.47 31.33 23.55
CA SER A 312 26.41 32.71 24.00
C SER A 312 26.04 33.71 22.90
N THR A 313 26.29 33.35 21.63
CA THR A 313 26.02 34.22 20.47
C THR A 313 24.53 34.21 20.08
N ILE A 314 24.11 35.24 19.32
CA ILE A 314 22.73 35.33 18.80
C ILE A 314 22.37 34.09 17.97
N LEU A 315 23.28 33.63 17.09
CA LEU A 315 23.06 32.47 16.25
C LEU A 315 22.98 31.16 17.07
N GLY A 316 23.84 30.98 18.06
CA GLY A 316 23.82 29.82 18.96
C GLY A 316 22.54 29.76 19.78
N LYS A 317 22.08 30.90 20.31
CA LYS A 317 20.77 31.01 21.00
C LYS A 317 19.61 30.67 20.07
N ALA A 318 19.63 31.14 18.81
CA ALA A 318 18.60 30.83 17.81
C ALA A 318 18.58 29.33 17.48
N TRP A 319 19.74 28.69 17.33
CA TRP A 319 19.84 27.24 17.10
C TRP A 319 19.33 26.46 18.30
N LYS A 320 19.70 26.80 19.52
CA LYS A 320 19.19 26.16 20.74
C LYS A 320 17.66 26.28 20.86
N LYS A 321 17.10 27.47 20.57
CA LYS A 321 15.65 27.69 20.56
C LYS A 321 14.96 26.84 19.51
N PHE A 322 15.57 26.67 18.32
CA PHE A 322 15.07 25.76 17.28
C PHE A 322 15.04 24.33 17.79
N LEU A 323 16.12 23.79 18.38
CA LEU A 323 16.18 22.42 18.90
C LEU A 323 15.14 22.19 20.00
N LEU A 324 14.98 23.11 20.95
CA LEU A 324 13.94 23.01 21.97
C LEU A 324 12.53 22.90 21.37
N ARG A 325 12.26 23.66 20.31
CA ARG A 325 10.99 23.58 19.58
C ARG A 325 10.86 22.27 18.81
N TRP A 326 11.94 21.79 18.19
CA TRP A 326 11.99 20.52 17.45
C TRP A 326 11.65 19.33 18.35
N ASP A 327 12.23 19.30 19.57
CA ASP A 327 12.03 18.19 20.52
C ASP A 327 10.71 18.28 21.28
N LYS A 328 10.07 19.46 21.32
CA LYS A 328 8.79 19.66 22.01
C LYS A 328 7.72 18.66 21.57
N TRP A 329 7.75 18.25 20.30
CA TRP A 329 6.75 17.35 19.72
C TRP A 329 6.95 15.88 20.11
N GLU A 330 8.10 15.51 20.65
CA GLU A 330 8.35 14.17 21.19
C GLU A 330 7.92 14.03 22.65
N LYS A 331 7.95 15.12 23.37
CA LYS A 331 7.62 15.12 24.81
C LYS A 331 6.11 15.19 24.96
N ILE A 332 5.50 14.12 25.45
CA ILE A 332 4.13 14.15 25.92
C ILE A 332 4.12 15.02 27.16
N LYS A 333 3.32 16.09 27.15
CA LYS A 333 2.95 16.71 28.42
C LYS A 333 2.11 15.67 29.19
N LYS A 334 2.68 15.16 30.29
CA LYS A 334 1.96 14.37 31.29
C LYS A 334 0.84 15.21 31.88
#